data_a844d2f32a9b53f6e423539c32b72b04
#
_entry.id   a844d2f32a9b53f6e423539c32b72b04
#
_cell.length_a   1.000
_cell.length_b   1.000
_cell.length_c   1.000
_cell.angle_alpha   90.00
_cell.angle_beta   90.00
_cell.angle_gamma   90.00
#
_symmetry.space_group_name_H-M   'P 1'
#
loop_
_entity.id
_entity.type
_entity.pdbx_description
1 polymer ?
#
loop_
_entity_poly.entity_id
_entity_poly.type
_entity_poly.pdbx_seq_one_letter_code
_entity_poly.pdbx_strand_id
1 'polypeptide(L)'
;LGRDGLILVPVRQAVDVGWYVLGRAAGLLKPGHAGPSRLELQIGEVARGKPVTVPEVIKRLDAIYELATTSPRGKADGIACFTLLYRTITANVLRWLEEGRFESSEYLGTLDLEFAERYFQALRCYAFDRPATPMCWRVLFDNRSNPRISRLHFAVAGVNAHINFDLAFATVSTCVRLGLEFGAGDQRKDYLAVNQIFAANTLQLREQFEAEEDPELVDAVEKLFDDFAVTTTRDVAWKEAQRLWPHRHDATRMAQEERLLDSRAAVLGKGILANPFLR
;
A
#
# COMPACT_ATOMS: atom_id res chain seq x y z
N LEU A 1 26.53 -22.88 19.30
CA LEU A 1 26.14 -21.48 19.49
C LEU A 1 25.39 -21.08 18.23
N GLY A 2 24.04 -21.17 18.31
CA GLY A 2 23.14 -21.12 17.18
C GLY A 2 22.94 -19.69 16.68
N ARG A 3 23.01 -19.54 15.36
CA ARG A 3 22.45 -18.41 14.62
C ARG A 3 21.00 -18.77 14.29
N ASP A 4 20.05 -18.24 15.05
CA ASP A 4 18.66 -18.37 14.73
C ASP A 4 18.31 -17.40 13.58
N GLY A 5 18.34 -17.94 12.36
CA GLY A 5 17.85 -17.22 11.19
C GLY A 5 16.35 -17.01 11.31
N LEU A 6 15.90 -15.76 11.18
CA LEU A 6 14.48 -15.45 11.01
C LEU A 6 13.98 -16.08 9.71
N ILE A 7 13.22 -17.16 9.85
CA ILE A 7 12.47 -17.75 8.76
C ILE A 7 11.25 -16.87 8.52
N LEU A 8 11.18 -16.19 7.38
CA LEU A 8 9.97 -15.58 6.88
C LEU A 8 8.95 -16.69 6.61
N VAL A 9 8.00 -16.82 7.51
CA VAL A 9 6.94 -17.83 7.43
C VAL A 9 5.95 -17.41 6.34
N PRO A 10 5.55 -18.33 5.42
CA PRO A 10 4.52 -18.06 4.43
C PRO A 10 3.25 -17.52 5.07
N VAL A 11 2.56 -16.60 4.41
CA VAL A 11 1.38 -15.84 4.91
C VAL A 11 0.31 -16.72 5.57
N ARG A 12 0.22 -18.00 5.24
CA ARG A 12 -0.69 -18.96 5.91
C ARG A 12 -0.29 -19.29 7.35
N GLN A 13 0.99 -19.20 7.72
CA GLN A 13 1.47 -19.46 9.09
C GLN A 13 1.62 -18.17 9.91
N ALA A 14 1.69 -16.99 9.27
CA ALA A 14 1.77 -15.71 9.98
C ALA A 14 0.50 -15.38 10.79
N VAL A 15 -0.63 -16.01 10.48
CA VAL A 15 -1.89 -15.84 11.23
C VAL A 15 -1.78 -16.42 12.64
N ASP A 16 -1.07 -17.53 12.82
CA ASP A 16 -0.94 -18.20 14.14
C ASP A 16 0.13 -17.56 15.03
N VAL A 17 1.16 -16.94 14.44
CA VAL A 17 2.22 -16.25 15.19
C VAL A 17 1.79 -14.84 15.62
N GLY A 18 0.86 -14.20 14.89
CA GLY A 18 0.37 -12.84 15.17
C GLY A 18 -0.25 -12.67 16.57
N TRP A 19 -0.80 -13.70 17.17
CA TRP A 19 -1.42 -13.63 18.51
C TRP A 19 -0.43 -13.52 19.66
N TYR A 20 0.80 -14.00 19.51
CA TYR A 20 1.82 -13.98 20.58
C TYR A 20 2.54 -12.63 20.70
N VAL A 21 2.62 -11.86 19.61
CA VAL A 21 3.30 -10.54 19.59
C VAL A 21 2.36 -9.40 20.01
N LEU A 22 1.04 -9.58 19.86
CA LEU A 22 0.04 -8.54 20.13
C LEU A 22 -0.08 -8.12 21.60
N GLY A 23 0.35 -8.93 22.55
CA GLY A 23 0.22 -8.61 23.98
C GLY A 23 1.10 -7.46 24.49
N ARG A 24 2.19 -7.10 23.80
CA ARG A 24 3.11 -6.04 24.20
C ARG A 24 3.02 -4.75 23.39
N ALA A 25 2.42 -4.77 22.20
CA ALA A 25 2.37 -3.61 21.30
C ALA A 25 1.24 -2.63 21.61
N ALA A 26 0.27 -2.98 22.45
CA ALA A 26 -0.94 -2.18 22.71
C ALA A 26 -0.67 -0.80 23.34
N GLY A 27 0.51 -0.54 23.88
CA GLY A 27 0.87 0.73 24.51
C GLY A 27 1.50 1.78 23.59
N LEU A 28 1.84 1.42 22.33
CA LEU A 28 2.57 2.32 21.42
C LEU A 28 1.65 3.13 20.48
N LEU A 29 0.41 2.70 20.31
CA LEU A 29 -0.54 3.31 19.38
C LEU A 29 -1.52 4.20 20.18
N LYS A 30 -1.42 5.52 20.03
CA LYS A 30 -2.40 6.46 20.61
C LYS A 30 -3.60 6.59 19.67
N PRO A 31 -4.85 6.40 20.12
CA PRO A 31 -6.02 6.80 19.38
C PRO A 31 -6.11 8.34 19.40
N GLY A 32 -5.82 8.99 18.29
CA GLY A 32 -6.06 10.42 18.14
C GLY A 32 -7.55 10.71 17.99
N HIS A 33 -8.16 11.38 18.95
CA HIS A 33 -9.57 11.82 18.91
C HIS A 33 -9.71 13.34 18.70
N ALA A 34 -8.69 13.99 18.14
CA ALA A 34 -8.82 15.35 17.64
C ALA A 34 -9.49 15.32 16.24
N GLY A 35 -10.32 16.31 15.93
CA GLY A 35 -10.86 16.49 14.59
C GLY A 35 -9.74 16.59 13.54
N PRO A 36 -10.08 16.53 12.24
CA PRO A 36 -9.07 16.56 11.18
C PRO A 36 -8.25 17.86 11.24
N SER A 37 -6.95 17.75 11.13
CA SER A 37 -6.08 18.91 11.03
C SER A 37 -6.27 19.62 9.69
N ARG A 38 -5.86 20.89 9.60
CA ARG A 38 -5.87 21.65 8.34
C ARG A 38 -5.10 20.91 7.24
N LEU A 39 -3.99 20.30 7.56
CA LEU A 39 -3.18 19.54 6.62
C LEU A 39 -3.93 18.31 6.09
N GLU A 40 -4.61 17.56 6.96
CA GLU A 40 -5.42 16.40 6.55
C GLU A 40 -6.56 16.82 5.62
N LEU A 41 -7.23 17.95 5.91
CA LEU A 41 -8.25 18.49 5.02
C LEU A 41 -7.67 18.89 3.66
N GLN A 42 -6.51 19.54 3.60
CA GLN A 42 -5.85 19.89 2.35
C GLN A 42 -5.46 18.65 1.53
N ILE A 43 -4.92 17.61 2.17
CA ILE A 43 -4.60 16.33 1.52
C ILE A 43 -5.89 15.68 0.99
N GLY A 44 -6.97 15.66 1.79
CA GLY A 44 -8.26 15.15 1.38
C GLY A 44 -8.86 15.89 0.17
N GLU A 45 -8.67 17.22 0.08
CA GLU A 45 -9.09 18.00 -1.08
C GLU A 45 -8.32 17.61 -2.36
N VAL A 46 -7.00 17.44 -2.29
CA VAL A 46 -6.20 16.96 -3.45
C VAL A 46 -6.64 15.57 -3.90
N ALA A 47 -7.05 14.73 -2.95
CA ALA A 47 -7.53 13.38 -3.23
C ALA A 47 -8.97 13.34 -3.78
N ARG A 48 -9.69 14.47 -3.95
CA ARG A 48 -11.08 14.50 -4.44
C ARG A 48 -11.22 14.06 -5.89
N GLY A 49 -12.33 13.39 -6.15
CA GLY A 49 -12.68 12.88 -7.48
C GLY A 49 -11.84 11.68 -7.90
N LYS A 50 -12.40 10.90 -8.82
CA LYS A 50 -11.72 9.73 -9.38
C LYS A 50 -10.70 10.17 -10.43
N PRO A 51 -9.45 9.67 -10.43
CA PRO A 51 -8.47 10.00 -11.47
C PRO A 51 -8.90 9.40 -12.80
N VAL A 52 -8.59 10.06 -13.90
CA VAL A 52 -8.96 9.63 -15.26
C VAL A 52 -7.76 9.26 -16.12
N THR A 53 -6.54 9.66 -15.72
CA THR A 53 -5.29 9.30 -16.39
C THR A 53 -4.18 9.01 -15.38
N VAL A 54 -3.21 8.18 -15.78
CA VAL A 54 -2.03 7.88 -14.93
C VAL A 54 -1.16 9.14 -14.67
N PRO A 55 -0.94 10.05 -15.63
CA PRO A 55 -0.30 11.34 -15.33
C PRO A 55 -1.03 12.18 -14.27
N GLU A 56 -2.37 12.13 -14.22
CA GLU A 56 -3.15 12.79 -13.18
C GLU A 56 -2.91 12.15 -11.81
N VAL A 57 -2.81 10.82 -11.74
CA VAL A 57 -2.45 10.10 -10.51
C VAL A 57 -1.11 10.63 -9.99
N ILE A 58 -0.08 10.66 -10.85
CA ILE A 58 1.26 11.15 -10.47
C ILE A 58 1.19 12.58 -9.96
N LYS A 59 0.50 13.47 -10.67
CA LYS A 59 0.34 14.88 -10.25
C LYS A 59 -0.30 15.01 -8.87
N ARG A 60 -1.32 14.20 -8.58
CA ARG A 60 -1.97 14.19 -7.27
C ARG A 60 -1.05 13.63 -6.19
N LEU A 61 -0.31 12.56 -6.49
CA LEU A 61 0.67 12.00 -5.57
C LEU A 61 1.78 13.01 -5.25
N ASP A 62 2.29 13.76 -6.24
CA ASP A 62 3.24 14.84 -6.02
C ASP A 62 2.67 15.91 -5.06
N ALA A 63 1.44 16.38 -5.30
CA ALA A 63 0.80 17.37 -4.45
C ALA A 63 0.54 16.86 -3.02
N ILE A 64 0.13 15.59 -2.86
CA ILE A 64 -0.04 14.95 -1.55
C ILE A 64 1.30 14.85 -0.81
N TYR A 65 2.37 14.45 -1.50
CA TYR A 65 3.71 14.38 -0.95
C TYR A 65 4.19 15.75 -0.46
N GLU A 66 4.11 16.77 -1.30
CA GLU A 66 4.49 18.14 -0.95
C GLU A 66 3.73 18.63 0.29
N LEU A 67 2.40 18.44 0.33
CA LEU A 67 1.60 18.80 1.50
C LEU A 67 2.03 18.01 2.74
N ALA A 68 2.19 16.70 2.63
CA ALA A 68 2.55 15.85 3.77
C ALA A 68 3.92 16.24 4.37
N THR A 69 4.88 16.67 3.52
CA THR A 69 6.19 17.16 3.98
C THR A 69 6.13 18.49 4.72
N THR A 70 5.03 19.25 4.66
CA THR A 70 4.84 20.44 5.50
C THR A 70 4.49 20.13 6.97
N SER A 71 4.26 18.84 7.29
CA SER A 71 4.03 18.41 8.67
C SER A 71 5.29 18.62 9.53
N PRO A 72 5.18 18.62 10.87
CA PRO A 72 6.35 18.71 11.75
C PRO A 72 7.37 17.59 11.56
N ARG A 73 6.98 16.48 10.91
CA ARG A 73 7.87 15.35 10.59
C ARG A 73 8.57 15.50 9.24
N GLY A 74 8.15 16.46 8.42
CA GLY A 74 8.74 16.66 7.10
C GLY A 74 8.65 15.42 6.25
N LYS A 75 9.75 15.05 5.60
CA LYS A 75 9.88 13.83 4.79
C LYS A 75 9.67 12.52 5.56
N ALA A 76 9.73 12.56 6.90
CA ALA A 76 9.46 11.40 7.75
C ALA A 76 7.99 11.27 8.19
N ASP A 77 7.08 12.09 7.67
CA ASP A 77 5.66 11.90 7.82
C ASP A 77 5.20 10.60 7.13
N GLY A 78 4.36 9.82 7.80
CA GLY A 78 3.96 8.51 7.30
C GLY A 78 3.23 8.55 5.95
N ILE A 79 2.41 9.59 5.71
CA ILE A 79 1.77 9.79 4.39
C ILE A 79 2.82 10.13 3.35
N ALA A 80 3.79 11.02 3.68
CA ALA A 80 4.87 11.36 2.75
C ALA A 80 5.71 10.13 2.36
N CYS A 81 6.07 9.30 3.33
CA CYS A 81 6.88 8.10 3.09
C CYS A 81 6.22 7.13 2.11
N PHE A 82 4.96 6.77 2.34
CA PHE A 82 4.25 5.88 1.42
C PHE A 82 3.99 6.55 0.06
N THR A 83 3.56 7.82 0.05
CA THR A 83 3.25 8.53 -1.20
C THR A 83 4.45 8.63 -2.11
N LEU A 84 5.66 8.89 -1.57
CA LEU A 84 6.90 8.92 -2.33
C LEU A 84 7.19 7.59 -3.03
N LEU A 85 7.10 6.49 -2.29
CA LEU A 85 7.28 5.14 -2.84
C LEU A 85 6.25 4.86 -3.94
N TYR A 86 4.97 5.08 -3.64
CA TYR A 86 3.89 4.81 -4.59
C TYR A 86 4.03 5.64 -5.86
N ARG A 87 4.35 6.93 -5.73
CA ARG A 87 4.62 7.84 -6.85
C ARG A 87 5.75 7.34 -7.75
N THR A 88 6.84 6.83 -7.14
CA THR A 88 7.99 6.28 -7.87
C THR A 88 7.59 5.07 -8.70
N ILE A 89 6.82 4.14 -8.13
CA ILE A 89 6.33 2.96 -8.86
C ILE A 89 5.36 3.35 -9.96
N THR A 90 4.38 4.22 -9.69
CA THR A 90 3.40 4.69 -10.68
C THR A 90 4.08 5.42 -11.86
N ALA A 91 5.13 6.22 -11.62
CA ALA A 91 5.88 6.85 -12.69
C ALA A 91 6.59 5.83 -13.60
N ASN A 92 7.07 4.74 -13.05
CA ASN A 92 7.67 3.65 -13.83
C ASN A 92 6.61 2.82 -14.58
N VAL A 93 5.41 2.64 -14.00
CA VAL A 93 4.26 2.06 -14.71
C VAL A 93 3.88 2.92 -15.92
N LEU A 94 3.78 4.24 -15.75
CA LEU A 94 3.50 5.16 -16.86
C LEU A 94 4.54 5.03 -17.98
N ARG A 95 5.83 5.05 -17.63
CA ARG A 95 6.89 4.88 -18.63
C ARG A 95 6.75 3.57 -19.39
N TRP A 96 6.45 2.46 -18.73
CA TRP A 96 6.25 1.17 -19.39
C TRP A 96 5.00 1.13 -20.28
N LEU A 97 3.94 1.85 -19.89
CA LEU A 97 2.75 2.05 -20.73
C LEU A 97 3.10 2.82 -22.02
N GLU A 98 3.88 3.91 -21.90
CA GLU A 98 4.33 4.73 -23.02
C GLU A 98 5.30 3.97 -23.94
N GLU A 99 6.15 3.12 -23.39
CA GLU A 99 7.06 2.22 -24.12
C GLU A 99 6.36 1.01 -24.76
N GLY A 100 5.07 0.79 -24.50
CA GLY A 100 4.32 -0.35 -25.03
C GLY A 100 4.82 -1.71 -24.49
N ARG A 101 5.27 -1.77 -23.24
CA ARG A 101 5.86 -2.98 -22.62
C ARG A 101 4.84 -3.93 -22.02
N PHE A 102 3.56 -3.57 -22.04
CA PHE A 102 2.45 -4.40 -21.61
C PHE A 102 1.67 -4.94 -22.79
N GLU A 103 1.12 -6.13 -22.69
CA GLU A 103 0.29 -6.73 -23.74
C GLU A 103 -1.03 -5.96 -23.90
N SER A 104 -1.59 -5.48 -22.76
CA SER A 104 -2.79 -4.65 -22.72
C SER A 104 -2.55 -3.39 -21.90
N SER A 105 -2.13 -2.31 -22.57
CA SER A 105 -1.98 -1.00 -21.94
C SER A 105 -3.29 -0.47 -21.36
N GLU A 106 -4.43 -0.79 -21.96
CA GLU A 106 -5.75 -0.40 -21.47
C GLU A 106 -6.08 -1.08 -20.13
N TYR A 107 -5.82 -2.40 -20.03
CA TYR A 107 -6.03 -3.13 -18.77
C TYR A 107 -5.16 -2.58 -17.66
N LEU A 108 -3.86 -2.44 -17.93
CA LEU A 108 -2.92 -2.03 -16.89
C LEU A 108 -3.07 -0.56 -16.50
N GLY A 109 -3.32 0.32 -17.47
CA GLY A 109 -3.65 1.72 -17.19
C GLY A 109 -4.92 1.87 -16.36
N THR A 110 -5.97 1.08 -16.69
CA THR A 110 -7.21 1.08 -15.89
C THR A 110 -6.99 0.51 -14.50
N LEU A 111 -6.16 -0.54 -14.35
CA LEU A 111 -5.80 -1.09 -13.05
C LEU A 111 -5.07 -0.05 -12.18
N ASP A 112 -4.15 0.71 -12.74
CA ASP A 112 -3.44 1.77 -12.01
C ASP A 112 -4.43 2.84 -11.52
N LEU A 113 -5.42 3.24 -12.33
CA LEU A 113 -6.45 4.20 -11.94
C LEU A 113 -7.36 3.68 -10.82
N GLU A 114 -7.85 2.43 -10.93
CA GLU A 114 -8.70 1.83 -9.89
C GLU A 114 -7.91 1.63 -8.58
N PHE A 115 -6.63 1.31 -8.68
CA PHE A 115 -5.74 1.13 -7.55
C PHE A 115 -5.44 2.45 -6.85
N ALA A 116 -5.12 3.51 -7.61
CA ALA A 116 -4.91 4.84 -7.08
C ALA A 116 -6.17 5.41 -6.40
N GLU A 117 -7.33 5.18 -6.99
CA GLU A 117 -8.61 5.64 -6.43
C GLU A 117 -8.85 5.09 -5.01
N ARG A 118 -8.44 3.86 -4.71
CA ARG A 118 -8.58 3.28 -3.38
C ARG A 118 -7.75 4.03 -2.33
N TYR A 119 -6.52 4.38 -2.66
CA TYR A 119 -5.69 5.20 -1.77
C TYR A 119 -6.27 6.61 -1.59
N PHE A 120 -6.68 7.25 -2.68
CA PHE A 120 -7.31 8.57 -2.61
C PHE A 120 -8.61 8.53 -1.81
N GLN A 121 -9.41 7.48 -1.96
CA GLN A 121 -10.61 7.28 -1.14
C GLN A 121 -10.26 7.17 0.36
N ALA A 122 -9.23 6.41 0.71
CA ALA A 122 -8.80 6.29 2.11
C ALA A 122 -8.37 7.65 2.69
N LEU A 123 -7.64 8.48 1.93
CA LEU A 123 -7.27 9.84 2.34
C LEU A 123 -8.49 10.75 2.49
N ARG A 124 -9.45 10.70 1.56
CA ARG A 124 -10.70 11.46 1.66
C ARG A 124 -11.51 11.06 2.90
N CYS A 125 -11.68 9.76 3.12
CA CYS A 125 -12.38 9.27 4.30
C CYS A 125 -11.67 9.74 5.57
N TYR A 126 -10.36 9.66 5.63
CA TYR A 126 -9.59 10.11 6.79
C TYR A 126 -9.76 11.60 7.10
N ALA A 127 -9.88 12.42 6.05
CA ALA A 127 -10.05 13.86 6.16
C ALA A 127 -11.51 14.27 6.50
N PHE A 128 -12.52 13.62 5.90
CA PHE A 128 -13.90 14.11 5.93
C PHE A 128 -14.89 13.17 6.61
N ASP A 129 -14.57 11.88 6.68
CA ASP A 129 -15.39 10.83 7.31
C ASP A 129 -14.50 9.74 7.93
N ARG A 130 -13.78 10.13 8.98
CA ARG A 130 -12.76 9.25 9.62
C ARG A 130 -13.29 7.85 10.01
N PRO A 131 -14.53 7.66 10.46
CA PRO A 131 -15.08 6.34 10.72
C PRO A 131 -15.14 5.42 9.48
N ALA A 132 -15.33 5.99 8.29
CA ALA A 132 -15.35 5.24 7.03
C ALA A 132 -13.95 4.92 6.48
N THR A 133 -12.88 5.43 7.10
CA THR A 133 -11.51 5.09 6.68
C THR A 133 -11.22 3.63 6.96
N PRO A 134 -10.72 2.85 5.98
CA PRO A 134 -10.31 1.48 6.22
C PRO A 134 -9.28 1.37 7.36
N MET A 135 -9.42 0.35 8.20
CA MET A 135 -8.59 0.16 9.39
C MET A 135 -7.10 0.03 9.06
N CYS A 136 -6.76 -0.65 7.96
CA CYS A 136 -5.39 -0.81 7.52
C CYS A 136 -4.73 0.53 7.18
N TRP A 137 -5.45 1.46 6.56
CA TRP A 137 -4.99 2.82 6.29
C TRP A 137 -4.95 3.67 7.56
N ARG A 138 -5.91 3.51 8.47
CA ARG A 138 -5.87 4.19 9.77
C ARG A 138 -4.63 3.82 10.58
N VAL A 139 -4.16 2.59 10.50
CA VAL A 139 -2.91 2.17 11.16
C VAL A 139 -1.74 3.07 10.77
N LEU A 140 -1.61 3.42 9.49
CA LEU A 140 -0.58 4.36 9.03
C LEU A 140 -0.94 5.80 9.40
N PHE A 141 -2.14 6.26 9.07
CA PHE A 141 -2.52 7.67 9.16
C PHE A 141 -2.56 8.18 10.60
N ASP A 142 -3.08 7.38 11.55
CA ASP A 142 -3.14 7.75 12.97
C ASP A 142 -1.73 7.82 13.60
N ASN A 143 -0.76 7.14 13.00
CA ASN A 143 0.63 7.10 13.48
C ASN A 143 1.61 7.96 12.67
N ARG A 144 1.16 8.65 11.61
CA ARG A 144 1.99 9.37 10.65
C ARG A 144 3.02 10.32 11.25
N SER A 145 2.71 10.88 12.43
CA SER A 145 3.58 11.85 13.12
C SER A 145 4.37 11.23 14.28
N ASN A 146 4.34 9.92 14.48
CA ASN A 146 5.03 9.27 15.60
C ASN A 146 6.55 9.25 15.35
N PRO A 147 7.38 9.95 16.18
CA PRO A 147 8.82 10.04 15.95
C PRO A 147 9.57 8.73 16.21
N ARG A 148 8.93 7.73 16.83
CA ARG A 148 9.54 6.42 17.13
C ARG A 148 9.41 5.44 15.96
N ILE A 149 8.69 5.80 14.90
CA ILE A 149 8.47 4.98 13.72
C ILE A 149 9.35 5.55 12.61
N SER A 150 10.18 4.70 12.01
CA SER A 150 11.07 5.11 10.92
C SER A 150 10.30 5.31 9.60
N ARG A 151 10.94 6.00 8.66
CA ARG A 151 10.41 6.24 7.32
C ARG A 151 10.06 4.94 6.61
N LEU A 152 10.93 3.93 6.76
CA LEU A 152 10.75 2.62 6.16
C LEU A 152 9.49 1.91 6.69
N HIS A 153 9.28 1.90 8.02
CA HIS A 153 8.07 1.30 8.60
C HIS A 153 6.79 1.89 8.00
N PHE A 154 6.77 3.21 7.82
CA PHE A 154 5.63 3.88 7.20
C PHE A 154 5.45 3.48 5.73
N ALA A 155 6.53 3.47 4.96
CA ALA A 155 6.47 3.05 3.56
C ALA A 155 5.91 1.63 3.43
N VAL A 156 6.43 0.71 4.26
CA VAL A 156 6.01 -0.70 4.27
C VAL A 156 4.59 -0.91 4.77
N ALA A 157 4.19 -0.19 5.81
CA ALA A 157 2.81 -0.25 6.30
C ALA A 157 1.82 0.25 5.23
N GLY A 158 2.21 1.26 4.45
CA GLY A 158 1.44 1.71 3.30
C GLY A 158 1.39 0.68 2.18
N VAL A 159 2.52 0.06 1.82
CA VAL A 159 2.56 -1.06 0.85
C VAL A 159 1.66 -2.20 1.30
N ASN A 160 1.72 -2.57 2.59
CA ASN A 160 0.83 -3.59 3.15
C ASN A 160 -0.65 -3.23 2.98
N ALA A 161 -1.07 -2.03 3.33
CA ALA A 161 -2.46 -1.60 3.16
C ALA A 161 -2.85 -1.62 1.67
N HIS A 162 -2.00 -1.09 0.81
CA HIS A 162 -2.29 -0.96 -0.61
C HIS A 162 -2.32 -2.32 -1.33
N ILE A 163 -1.33 -3.21 -1.12
CA ILE A 163 -1.29 -4.51 -1.81
C ILE A 163 -2.23 -5.54 -1.16
N ASN A 164 -2.21 -5.68 0.17
CA ASN A 164 -2.97 -6.75 0.83
C ASN A 164 -4.47 -6.43 0.99
N PHE A 165 -4.87 -5.17 0.81
CA PHE A 165 -6.27 -4.78 0.88
C PHE A 165 -6.77 -4.22 -0.45
N ASP A 166 -6.16 -3.14 -0.98
CA ASP A 166 -6.72 -2.42 -2.13
C ASP A 166 -6.61 -3.17 -3.46
N LEU A 167 -5.48 -3.86 -3.70
CA LEU A 167 -5.14 -4.39 -5.03
C LEU A 167 -6.14 -5.45 -5.54
N ALA A 168 -6.65 -6.31 -4.64
CA ALA A 168 -7.63 -7.31 -5.03
C ALA A 168 -8.93 -6.67 -5.53
N PHE A 169 -9.43 -5.65 -4.84
CA PHE A 169 -10.64 -4.91 -5.25
C PHE A 169 -10.39 -4.08 -6.50
N ALA A 170 -9.24 -3.43 -6.62
CA ALA A 170 -8.87 -2.68 -7.83
C ALA A 170 -8.85 -3.60 -9.06
N THR A 171 -8.29 -4.81 -8.93
CA THR A 171 -8.24 -5.79 -10.02
C THR A 171 -9.65 -6.23 -10.46
N VAL A 172 -10.54 -6.52 -9.49
CA VAL A 172 -11.94 -6.83 -9.78
C VAL A 172 -12.65 -5.66 -10.45
N SER A 173 -12.50 -4.45 -9.92
CA SER A 173 -13.11 -3.23 -10.47
C SER A 173 -12.64 -2.94 -11.89
N THR A 174 -11.36 -3.20 -12.18
CA THR A 174 -10.78 -3.06 -13.53
C THR A 174 -11.48 -3.98 -14.52
N CYS A 175 -11.60 -5.26 -14.20
CA CYS A 175 -12.28 -6.22 -15.08
C CYS A 175 -13.75 -5.85 -15.28
N VAL A 176 -14.46 -5.43 -14.23
CA VAL A 176 -15.86 -4.98 -14.33
C VAL A 176 -15.96 -3.74 -15.22
N ARG A 177 -15.10 -2.75 -15.02
CA ARG A 177 -15.09 -1.49 -15.79
C ARG A 177 -14.84 -1.70 -17.28
N LEU A 178 -13.97 -2.65 -17.62
CA LEU A 178 -13.62 -2.97 -19.01
C LEU A 178 -14.52 -4.05 -19.63
N GLY A 179 -15.47 -4.61 -18.88
CA GLY A 179 -16.30 -5.71 -19.37
C GLY A 179 -15.52 -7.00 -19.66
N LEU A 180 -14.41 -7.22 -18.97
CA LEU A 180 -13.52 -8.38 -19.16
C LEU A 180 -13.84 -9.48 -18.15
N GLU A 181 -13.71 -10.74 -18.59
CA GLU A 181 -13.67 -11.87 -17.66
C GLU A 181 -12.33 -11.87 -16.91
N PHE A 182 -12.38 -12.13 -15.61
CA PHE A 182 -11.19 -12.18 -14.76
C PHE A 182 -10.23 -13.30 -15.19
N GLY A 183 -8.99 -12.95 -15.39
CA GLY A 183 -7.92 -13.88 -15.78
C GLY A 183 -7.92 -14.25 -17.28
N ALA A 184 -8.77 -13.63 -18.09
CA ALA A 184 -8.77 -13.83 -19.55
C ALA A 184 -7.58 -13.14 -20.22
N GLY A 185 -7.10 -13.72 -21.32
CA GLY A 185 -6.01 -13.18 -22.11
C GLY A 185 -4.73 -13.00 -21.30
N ASP A 186 -4.03 -11.88 -21.53
CA ASP A 186 -2.72 -11.58 -20.94
C ASP A 186 -2.80 -10.81 -19.62
N GLN A 187 -3.98 -10.65 -19.01
CA GLN A 187 -4.17 -9.92 -17.75
C GLN A 187 -3.17 -10.35 -16.66
N ARG A 188 -2.99 -11.66 -16.48
CA ARG A 188 -2.06 -12.19 -15.47
C ARG A 188 -0.62 -11.89 -15.81
N LYS A 189 -0.25 -11.92 -17.08
CA LYS A 189 1.11 -11.60 -17.57
C LYS A 189 1.44 -10.14 -17.27
N ASP A 190 0.56 -9.21 -17.64
CA ASP A 190 0.72 -7.79 -17.39
C ASP A 190 0.73 -7.46 -15.91
N TYR A 191 -0.16 -8.08 -15.14
CA TYR A 191 -0.18 -7.96 -13.68
C TYR A 191 1.17 -8.36 -13.06
N LEU A 192 1.77 -9.46 -13.52
CA LEU A 192 3.06 -9.93 -13.03
C LEU A 192 4.23 -9.10 -13.54
N ALA A 193 4.14 -8.50 -14.72
CA ALA A 193 5.19 -7.63 -15.27
C ALA A 193 5.51 -6.45 -14.35
N VAL A 194 4.52 -5.95 -13.59
CA VAL A 194 4.74 -4.90 -12.58
C VAL A 194 5.75 -5.33 -11.50
N ASN A 195 5.91 -6.62 -11.21
CA ASN A 195 6.91 -7.08 -10.25
C ASN A 195 8.34 -6.73 -10.70
N GLN A 196 8.58 -6.72 -12.02
CA GLN A 196 9.88 -6.32 -12.59
C GLN A 196 10.14 -4.82 -12.37
N ILE A 197 9.08 -3.99 -12.30
CA ILE A 197 9.21 -2.57 -11.98
C ILE A 197 9.70 -2.42 -10.54
N PHE A 198 9.13 -3.18 -9.60
CA PHE A 198 9.60 -3.16 -8.21
C PHE A 198 11.07 -3.58 -8.13
N ALA A 199 11.45 -4.71 -8.74
CA ALA A 199 12.83 -5.20 -8.75
C ALA A 199 13.80 -4.18 -9.35
N ALA A 200 13.45 -3.59 -10.49
CA ALA A 200 14.31 -2.62 -11.20
C ALA A 200 14.47 -1.29 -10.42
N ASN A 201 13.56 -0.98 -9.50
CA ASN A 201 13.58 0.28 -8.75
C ASN A 201 14.00 0.11 -7.30
N THR A 202 14.37 -1.10 -6.86
CA THR A 202 14.80 -1.35 -5.48
C THR A 202 15.95 -0.44 -5.06
N LEU A 203 16.98 -0.28 -5.90
CA LEU A 203 18.11 0.63 -5.61
C LEU A 203 17.67 2.09 -5.50
N GLN A 204 16.84 2.57 -6.41
CA GLN A 204 16.34 3.96 -6.38
C GLN A 204 15.47 4.20 -5.13
N LEU A 205 14.61 3.25 -4.79
CA LEU A 205 13.80 3.33 -3.57
C LEU A 205 14.69 3.32 -2.33
N ARG A 206 15.71 2.48 -2.33
CA ARG A 206 16.73 2.43 -1.30
C ARG A 206 17.35 3.82 -1.12
N GLU A 207 17.94 4.42 -2.14
CA GLU A 207 18.57 5.74 -2.08
C GLU A 207 17.61 6.83 -1.56
N GLN A 208 16.33 6.77 -1.91
CA GLN A 208 15.31 7.72 -1.44
C GLN A 208 15.05 7.63 0.07
N PHE A 209 15.24 6.45 0.66
CA PHE A 209 15.02 6.22 2.09
C PHE A 209 16.31 6.21 2.92
N GLU A 210 17.47 5.90 2.32
CA GLU A 210 18.75 5.75 3.01
C GLU A 210 19.53 7.06 3.24
N ALA A 211 19.29 8.12 2.46
CA ALA A 211 20.12 9.33 2.48
C ALA A 211 20.27 10.00 3.87
N GLU A 212 19.55 9.49 4.89
CA GLU A 212 19.56 10.03 6.27
C GLU A 212 19.54 8.94 7.35
N GLU A 213 19.65 7.61 7.06
CA GLU A 213 19.44 6.56 8.07
C GLU A 213 20.49 5.42 8.01
N ASP A 214 20.64 4.72 9.15
CA ASP A 214 21.61 3.68 9.52
C ASP A 214 21.79 2.56 8.48
N PRO A 215 23.03 2.10 8.14
CA PRO A 215 23.31 1.00 7.24
C PRO A 215 22.62 -0.34 7.56
N GLU A 216 22.29 -0.61 8.84
CA GLU A 216 21.55 -1.82 9.24
C GLU A 216 20.10 -1.80 8.73
N LEU A 217 19.56 -0.61 8.48
CA LEU A 217 18.22 -0.41 7.91
C LEU A 217 18.18 -0.76 6.42
N VAL A 218 19.32 -0.66 5.75
CA VAL A 218 19.55 -0.98 4.35
C VAL A 218 19.24 -2.45 4.05
N ASP A 219 19.77 -3.36 4.85
CA ASP A 219 19.53 -4.81 4.74
C ASP A 219 18.04 -5.15 4.97
N ALA A 220 17.35 -4.38 5.83
CA ALA A 220 15.94 -4.57 6.08
C ALA A 220 15.08 -4.09 4.90
N VAL A 221 15.47 -3.02 4.20
CA VAL A 221 14.82 -2.55 2.96
C VAL A 221 14.98 -3.59 1.87
N GLU A 222 16.19 -4.10 1.66
CA GLU A 222 16.45 -5.16 0.65
C GLU A 222 15.60 -6.39 0.92
N LYS A 223 15.56 -6.89 2.15
CA LYS A 223 14.75 -8.05 2.53
C LYS A 223 13.25 -7.83 2.35
N LEU A 224 12.79 -6.60 2.48
CA LEU A 224 11.38 -6.24 2.44
C LEU A 224 10.89 -5.99 1.01
N PHE A 225 11.76 -5.44 0.17
CA PHE A 225 11.57 -5.28 -1.27
C PHE A 225 12.19 -6.40 -2.07
N ASP A 226 12.84 -7.38 -1.40
CA ASP A 226 13.29 -8.61 -2.07
C ASP A 226 12.14 -9.13 -2.93
N ASP A 227 12.42 -9.44 -4.17
CA ASP A 227 11.47 -9.88 -5.20
C ASP A 227 10.42 -10.86 -4.67
N PHE A 228 10.79 -11.63 -3.66
CA PHE A 228 9.93 -12.63 -3.06
C PHE A 228 8.78 -12.03 -2.23
N ALA A 229 9.02 -11.00 -1.41
CA ALA A 229 7.97 -10.48 -0.52
C ALA A 229 6.89 -9.72 -1.30
N VAL A 230 7.26 -8.80 -2.19
CA VAL A 230 6.29 -8.05 -3.02
C VAL A 230 5.62 -8.98 -4.02
N THR A 231 6.38 -9.84 -4.71
CA THR A 231 5.85 -10.82 -5.67
C THR A 231 4.87 -11.77 -5.00
N THR A 232 5.21 -12.31 -3.83
CA THR A 232 4.34 -13.21 -3.07
C THR A 232 3.06 -12.50 -2.61
N THR A 233 3.17 -11.28 -2.11
CA THR A 233 2.01 -10.49 -1.64
C THR A 233 1.07 -10.14 -2.80
N ARG A 234 1.61 -9.76 -3.95
CA ARG A 234 0.83 -9.51 -5.17
C ARG A 234 0.19 -10.78 -5.70
N ASP A 235 0.87 -11.94 -5.59
CA ASP A 235 0.28 -13.24 -5.95
C ASP A 235 -0.91 -13.60 -5.06
N VAL A 236 -0.82 -13.31 -3.77
CA VAL A 236 -1.94 -13.46 -2.84
C VAL A 236 -3.09 -12.51 -3.21
N ALA A 237 -2.81 -11.24 -3.53
CA ALA A 237 -3.84 -10.28 -3.93
C ALA A 237 -4.56 -10.71 -5.22
N TRP A 238 -3.86 -11.31 -6.18
CA TRP A 238 -4.49 -11.89 -7.36
C TRP A 238 -5.44 -13.04 -7.01
N LYS A 239 -5.01 -13.95 -6.13
CA LYS A 239 -5.85 -15.07 -5.67
C LYS A 239 -7.07 -14.57 -4.91
N GLU A 240 -6.93 -13.51 -4.11
CA GLU A 240 -8.08 -12.86 -3.47
C GLU A 240 -9.02 -12.23 -4.51
N ALA A 241 -8.50 -11.54 -5.54
CA ALA A 241 -9.32 -11.02 -6.62
C ALA A 241 -10.08 -12.14 -7.35
N GLN A 242 -9.43 -13.28 -7.62
CA GLN A 242 -10.07 -14.47 -8.20
C GLN A 242 -11.18 -15.01 -7.31
N ARG A 243 -11.01 -15.01 -6.00
CA ARG A 243 -12.01 -15.43 -5.02
C ARG A 243 -13.19 -14.44 -4.94
N LEU A 244 -12.92 -13.15 -5.10
CA LEU A 244 -13.94 -12.09 -5.10
C LEU A 244 -14.76 -12.06 -6.38
N TRP A 245 -14.19 -12.43 -7.51
CA TRP A 245 -14.79 -12.29 -8.84
C TRP A 245 -16.20 -12.86 -8.98
N PRO A 246 -16.52 -14.11 -8.49
CA PRO A 246 -17.88 -14.65 -8.56
C PRO A 246 -18.91 -13.78 -7.82
N HIS A 247 -18.49 -13.00 -6.83
CA HIS A 247 -19.33 -12.19 -5.96
C HIS A 247 -19.38 -10.71 -6.34
N ARG A 248 -18.73 -10.30 -7.44
CA ARG A 248 -18.52 -8.91 -7.85
C ARG A 248 -19.79 -8.06 -7.96
N HIS A 249 -20.96 -8.69 -8.15
CA HIS A 249 -22.26 -8.01 -8.21
C HIS A 249 -23.09 -8.16 -6.92
N ASP A 250 -22.60 -8.88 -5.92
CA ASP A 250 -23.22 -9.01 -4.60
C ASP A 250 -22.60 -7.99 -3.63
N ALA A 251 -23.24 -6.83 -3.50
CA ALA A 251 -22.75 -5.75 -2.65
C ALA A 251 -22.60 -6.16 -1.17
N THR A 252 -23.49 -7.03 -0.67
CA THR A 252 -23.42 -7.50 0.72
C THR A 252 -22.20 -8.40 0.93
N ARG A 253 -21.99 -9.33 0.04
CA ARG A 253 -20.84 -10.22 0.07
C ARG A 253 -19.54 -9.45 -0.11
N MET A 254 -19.46 -8.55 -1.07
CA MET A 254 -18.28 -7.71 -1.29
C MET A 254 -17.94 -6.87 -0.06
N ALA A 255 -18.93 -6.27 0.61
CA ALA A 255 -18.71 -5.52 1.83
C ALA A 255 -18.24 -6.40 3.01
N GLN A 256 -18.65 -7.67 3.08
CA GLN A 256 -18.13 -8.62 4.09
C GLN A 256 -16.67 -8.95 3.83
N GLU A 257 -16.31 -9.24 2.58
CA GLU A 257 -14.94 -9.53 2.17
C GLU A 257 -14.02 -8.32 2.37
N GLU A 258 -14.53 -7.12 2.09
CA GLU A 258 -13.79 -5.87 2.31
C GLU A 258 -13.43 -5.71 3.79
N ARG A 259 -14.37 -5.90 4.70
CA ARG A 259 -14.08 -5.86 6.15
C ARG A 259 -13.07 -6.92 6.58
N LEU A 260 -13.13 -8.12 6.01
CA LEU A 260 -12.22 -9.20 6.34
C LEU A 260 -10.79 -8.88 5.89
N LEU A 261 -10.59 -8.46 4.64
CA LEU A 261 -9.27 -8.12 4.11
C LEU A 261 -8.70 -6.87 4.80
N ASP A 262 -9.53 -5.85 5.06
CA ASP A 262 -9.14 -4.67 5.82
C ASP A 262 -8.63 -5.04 7.23
N SER A 263 -9.36 -5.89 7.95
CA SER A 263 -8.95 -6.35 9.29
C SER A 263 -7.62 -7.10 9.25
N ARG A 264 -7.42 -8.00 8.28
CA ARG A 264 -6.15 -8.74 8.11
C ARG A 264 -4.99 -7.80 7.81
N ALA A 265 -5.16 -6.89 6.86
CA ALA A 265 -4.13 -5.91 6.50
C ALA A 265 -3.83 -4.96 7.68
N ALA A 266 -4.84 -4.59 8.49
CA ALA A 266 -4.65 -3.77 9.67
C ALA A 266 -3.82 -4.48 10.75
N VAL A 267 -4.03 -5.78 10.98
CA VAL A 267 -3.23 -6.58 11.93
C VAL A 267 -1.77 -6.63 11.48
N LEU A 268 -1.52 -6.92 10.21
CA LEU A 268 -0.18 -6.93 9.64
C LEU A 268 0.49 -5.55 9.75
N GLY A 269 -0.22 -4.47 9.39
CA GLY A 269 0.28 -3.11 9.48
C GLY A 269 0.68 -2.70 10.90
N LYS A 270 -0.10 -3.09 11.92
CA LYS A 270 0.28 -2.87 13.33
C LYS A 270 1.56 -3.63 13.70
N GLY A 271 1.71 -4.86 13.23
CA GLY A 271 2.93 -5.65 13.41
C GLY A 271 4.16 -4.98 12.78
N ILE A 272 4.01 -4.46 11.55
CA ILE A 272 5.06 -3.73 10.85
C ILE A 272 5.47 -2.49 11.65
N LEU A 273 4.54 -1.62 12.04
CA LEU A 273 4.85 -0.39 12.77
C LEU A 273 5.44 -0.63 14.17
N ALA A 274 5.19 -1.80 14.76
CA ALA A 274 5.70 -2.17 16.08
C ALA A 274 7.02 -2.95 16.04
N ASN A 275 7.50 -3.35 14.86
CA ASN A 275 8.67 -4.22 14.73
C ASN A 275 9.97 -3.48 15.12
N PRO A 276 10.68 -3.89 16.18
CA PRO A 276 11.92 -3.23 16.62
C PRO A 276 13.10 -3.49 15.67
N PHE A 277 13.04 -4.50 14.82
CA PHE A 277 14.12 -4.89 13.90
C PHE A 277 14.14 -4.09 12.58
N LEU A 278 13.18 -3.20 12.37
CA LEU A 278 13.17 -2.22 11.28
C LEU A 278 13.55 -0.81 11.79
N ARG A 279 14.18 -0.72 12.96
CA ARG A 279 14.62 0.57 13.55
C ARG A 279 16.05 0.84 13.20
#